data_9fbdef83a2f4b99ec8ec65bd8b8650ea
#
_entry.id   9fbdef83a2f4b99ec8ec65bd8b8650ea
#
_cell.length_a   1.000
_cell.length_b   1.000
_cell.length_c   1.000
_cell.angle_alpha   90.00
_cell.angle_beta   90.00
_cell.angle_gamma   90.00
#
_symmetry.space_group_name_H-M   'P 1'
#
loop_
_entity.id
_entity.type
_entity.pdbx_description
1 polymer ?
#
loop_
_entity_poly.entity_id
_entity_poly.type
_entity_poly.pdbx_seq_one_letter_code
_entity_poly.pdbx_strand_id
1 'polypeptide(L)'
;MKHRVAKVHPDDNVVVALANLEEGERVAYNGSEYVLTSRVPAKHKFVTEDLQPGDSVIMYGVLVGKAEKPIPKGSVITTSNLKHAANDFEVGERKTQWQKPDVSRFQNKTFLGYHRADGKVGTANYWLVVPLVFCENRNLEVLREALVNELGYGRNQSNKVEVSRLIDLYRSGKTVDEILAADITVQQLEARKQRLFPNVDGVKFLNHSGGCGGTRQDAQALCGLLAGYITHANVAGATVLSLGCQNAQVQMLQEEIQKRDAHFQKPLYILEQQKIGTEAALISQAIKQTFAGLVHANTFERQPAPLSKLCIGLECGGSDGFSGISANPAIGYTSDLLVALGGSVILSEFPELCGVEQNISDRCVSEEAAHRFSHLMRTYNERARAAGSGFDMNPSPGNIKDGLITDAIKSAGAAKKGGTSPVVDILDYPEPVTKPGLNLLCTPGNDVESTTAEVGSGANIVLFTTGLGTPTGNP
;
A
#
# COMPACT_ATOMS: atom_id res chain seq x y z
N MET A 1 4.17 28.50 -23.16
CA MET A 1 3.82 28.99 -21.79
C MET A 1 3.56 27.77 -20.91
N LYS A 2 4.10 27.74 -19.70
CA LYS A 2 3.73 26.66 -18.74
C LYS A 2 2.28 26.92 -18.31
N HIS A 3 1.42 25.93 -18.46
CA HIS A 3 0.05 26.01 -17.94
C HIS A 3 0.09 26.19 -16.42
N ARG A 4 -0.64 27.18 -15.90
CA ARG A 4 -0.74 27.47 -14.46
C ARG A 4 -1.95 26.82 -13.81
N VAL A 5 -2.83 26.25 -14.65
CA VAL A 5 -4.04 25.57 -14.22
C VAL A 5 -4.29 24.34 -15.10
N ALA A 6 -5.09 23.40 -14.59
CA ALA A 6 -5.51 22.20 -15.34
C ALA A 6 -6.96 21.82 -14.99
N LYS A 7 -7.75 21.46 -15.99
CA LYS A 7 -9.03 20.77 -15.86
C LYS A 7 -8.78 19.28 -16.07
N VAL A 8 -9.25 18.42 -15.17
CA VAL A 8 -8.87 17.00 -15.17
C VAL A 8 -9.78 16.17 -16.08
N HIS A 9 -11.08 16.49 -16.07
CA HIS A 9 -12.07 15.84 -16.93
C HIS A 9 -12.91 16.86 -17.70
N PRO A 10 -13.37 16.60 -18.92
CA PRO A 10 -14.20 17.54 -19.68
C PRO A 10 -15.42 18.05 -18.93
N ASP A 11 -16.06 17.20 -18.14
CA ASP A 11 -17.29 17.52 -17.41
C ASP A 11 -17.05 18.24 -16.07
N ASP A 12 -15.78 18.42 -15.65
CA ASP A 12 -15.50 19.10 -14.39
C ASP A 12 -15.96 20.56 -14.44
N ASN A 13 -16.58 21.04 -13.36
CA ASN A 13 -16.87 22.46 -13.17
C ASN A 13 -15.92 23.14 -12.17
N VAL A 14 -14.75 22.50 -11.97
CA VAL A 14 -13.61 23.06 -11.23
C VAL A 14 -12.33 22.96 -12.05
N VAL A 15 -11.38 23.85 -11.76
CA VAL A 15 -10.05 23.87 -12.34
C VAL A 15 -9.02 23.87 -11.22
N VAL A 16 -7.96 23.07 -11.37
CA VAL A 16 -6.89 22.92 -10.38
C VAL A 16 -5.81 23.95 -10.64
N ALA A 17 -5.40 24.67 -9.59
CA ALA A 17 -4.27 25.57 -9.61
C ALA A 17 -2.94 24.79 -9.52
N LEU A 18 -2.08 24.90 -10.54
CA LEU A 18 -0.75 24.26 -10.59
C LEU A 18 0.34 25.15 -9.94
N ALA A 19 -0.02 26.40 -9.61
CA ALA A 19 0.82 27.37 -8.90
C ALA A 19 -0.09 28.24 -8.04
N ASN A 20 0.49 28.99 -7.10
CA ASN A 20 -0.28 30.02 -6.37
C ASN A 20 -0.80 31.08 -7.35
N LEU A 21 -2.09 31.38 -7.23
CA LEU A 21 -2.80 32.38 -8.02
C LEU A 21 -3.36 33.43 -7.06
N GLU A 22 -3.30 34.71 -7.44
CA GLU A 22 -3.71 35.80 -6.57
C GLU A 22 -5.15 36.27 -6.89
N GLU A 23 -5.80 36.91 -5.92
CA GLU A 23 -7.10 37.54 -6.11
C GLU A 23 -7.03 38.60 -7.20
N GLY A 24 -8.06 38.68 -8.05
CA GLY A 24 -8.11 39.59 -9.21
C GLY A 24 -7.28 39.12 -10.42
N GLU A 25 -6.53 38.05 -10.28
CA GLU A 25 -5.74 37.52 -11.40
C GLU A 25 -6.67 36.95 -12.50
N ARG A 26 -6.29 37.23 -13.78
CA ARG A 26 -6.97 36.67 -14.95
C ARG A 26 -6.26 35.39 -15.41
N VAL A 27 -6.98 34.32 -15.45
CA VAL A 27 -6.45 32.97 -15.84
C VAL A 27 -7.15 32.54 -17.12
N ALA A 28 -6.40 32.40 -18.19
CA ALA A 28 -6.92 31.84 -19.45
C ALA A 28 -6.67 30.34 -19.52
N TYR A 29 -7.69 29.55 -19.83
CA TYR A 29 -7.60 28.12 -20.03
C TYR A 29 -8.64 27.61 -21.05
N ASN A 30 -8.19 26.89 -22.07
CA ASN A 30 -9.03 26.28 -23.13
C ASN A 30 -10.05 27.26 -23.76
N GLY A 31 -9.63 28.49 -24.05
CA GLY A 31 -10.48 29.50 -24.68
C GLY A 31 -11.42 30.24 -23.72
N SER A 32 -11.44 29.88 -22.45
CA SER A 32 -12.18 30.58 -21.39
C SER A 32 -11.25 31.45 -20.56
N GLU A 33 -11.76 32.59 -20.05
CA GLU A 33 -11.07 33.44 -19.11
C GLU A 33 -11.81 33.45 -17.77
N TYR A 34 -11.04 33.35 -16.68
CA TYR A 34 -11.52 33.36 -15.31
C TYR A 34 -10.87 34.51 -14.55
N VAL A 35 -11.65 35.33 -13.90
CA VAL A 35 -11.15 36.34 -12.94
C VAL A 35 -11.30 35.73 -11.55
N LEU A 36 -10.20 35.58 -10.83
CA LEU A 36 -10.22 35.00 -9.50
C LEU A 36 -10.77 35.97 -8.48
N THR A 37 -11.74 35.55 -7.68
CA THR A 37 -12.40 36.37 -6.65
C THR A 37 -11.76 36.19 -5.26
N SER A 38 -10.78 35.30 -5.17
CA SER A 38 -10.00 35.01 -3.97
C SER A 38 -8.65 34.38 -4.35
N ARG A 39 -7.68 34.45 -3.45
CA ARG A 39 -6.42 33.74 -3.61
C ARG A 39 -6.67 32.24 -3.72
N VAL A 40 -6.07 31.56 -4.71
CA VAL A 40 -6.13 30.12 -4.92
C VAL A 40 -4.74 29.53 -4.75
N PRO A 41 -4.42 28.90 -3.62
CA PRO A 41 -3.13 28.24 -3.45
C PRO A 41 -2.93 27.11 -4.47
N ALA A 42 -1.67 26.79 -4.78
CA ALA A 42 -1.35 25.60 -5.57
C ALA A 42 -2.02 24.35 -4.97
N LYS A 43 -2.45 23.41 -5.82
CA LYS A 43 -3.18 22.18 -5.47
C LYS A 43 -4.68 22.41 -5.15
N HIS A 44 -5.10 23.66 -4.82
CA HIS A 44 -6.50 23.98 -4.62
C HIS A 44 -7.24 24.15 -5.95
N LYS A 45 -8.55 24.28 -5.88
CA LYS A 45 -9.44 24.32 -7.05
C LYS A 45 -10.35 25.53 -6.93
N PHE A 46 -10.68 26.11 -8.08
CA PHE A 46 -11.70 27.16 -8.20
C PHE A 46 -12.81 26.74 -9.15
N VAL A 47 -14.01 27.26 -8.97
CA VAL A 47 -15.19 26.94 -9.79
C VAL A 47 -15.16 27.69 -11.12
N THR A 48 -15.68 27.04 -12.19
CA THR A 48 -15.73 27.60 -13.54
C THR A 48 -17.03 28.34 -13.86
N GLU A 49 -18.02 28.28 -12.97
CA GLU A 49 -19.34 28.87 -13.07
C GLU A 49 -19.85 29.29 -11.70
N ASP A 50 -20.91 30.10 -11.64
CA ASP A 50 -21.55 30.46 -10.38
C ASP A 50 -22.36 29.29 -9.86
N LEU A 51 -22.15 28.90 -8.58
CA LEU A 51 -22.88 27.84 -7.91
C LEU A 51 -23.75 28.41 -6.79
N GLN A 52 -25.00 27.91 -6.70
CA GLN A 52 -25.92 28.18 -5.61
C GLN A 52 -25.88 27.06 -4.56
N PRO A 53 -26.38 27.31 -3.32
CA PRO A 53 -26.51 26.27 -2.32
C PRO A 53 -27.27 25.04 -2.85
N GLY A 54 -26.66 23.84 -2.72
CA GLY A 54 -27.19 22.59 -3.25
C GLY A 54 -26.64 22.19 -4.63
N ASP A 55 -26.03 23.11 -5.37
CA ASP A 55 -25.45 22.79 -6.67
C ASP A 55 -24.27 21.83 -6.53
N SER A 56 -24.13 20.97 -7.55
CA SER A 56 -23.13 19.92 -7.59
C SER A 56 -21.76 20.43 -8.02
N VAL A 57 -20.72 20.02 -7.31
CA VAL A 57 -19.32 20.19 -7.75
C VAL A 57 -18.85 18.88 -8.34
N ILE A 58 -18.39 18.95 -9.59
CA ILE A 58 -17.91 17.81 -10.39
C ILE A 58 -16.41 17.94 -10.55
N MET A 59 -15.67 16.87 -10.20
CA MET A 59 -14.24 16.72 -10.47
C MET A 59 -13.93 15.27 -10.83
N TYR A 60 -12.98 15.05 -11.72
CA TYR A 60 -12.69 13.73 -12.30
C TYR A 60 -13.87 13.10 -13.06
N GLY A 61 -14.88 13.90 -13.44
CA GLY A 61 -16.14 13.45 -14.03
C GLY A 61 -17.13 12.84 -13.05
N VAL A 62 -16.92 12.98 -11.74
CA VAL A 62 -17.82 12.47 -10.69
C VAL A 62 -18.25 13.58 -9.73
N LEU A 63 -19.38 13.37 -9.04
CA LEU A 63 -19.83 14.26 -7.98
C LEU A 63 -18.87 14.15 -6.78
N VAL A 64 -18.28 15.30 -6.39
CA VAL A 64 -17.34 15.35 -5.27
C VAL A 64 -17.81 16.19 -4.09
N GLY A 65 -18.92 16.90 -4.25
CA GLY A 65 -19.52 17.69 -3.18
C GLY A 65 -20.68 18.55 -3.67
N LYS A 66 -21.37 19.18 -2.74
CA LYS A 66 -22.41 20.18 -2.99
C LYS A 66 -22.07 21.50 -2.33
N ALA A 67 -22.34 22.60 -3.02
CA ALA A 67 -22.16 23.93 -2.47
C ALA A 67 -23.07 24.13 -1.25
N GLU A 68 -22.55 24.64 -0.15
CA GLU A 68 -23.32 25.02 1.04
C GLU A 68 -23.71 26.51 1.04
N LYS A 69 -22.97 27.29 0.28
CA LYS A 69 -23.15 28.75 0.13
C LYS A 69 -23.01 29.11 -1.35
N PRO A 70 -23.46 30.29 -1.78
CA PRO A 70 -23.15 30.79 -3.12
C PRO A 70 -21.63 30.82 -3.33
N ILE A 71 -21.15 30.22 -4.42
CA ILE A 71 -19.73 30.20 -4.82
C ILE A 71 -19.65 30.86 -6.20
N PRO A 72 -19.25 32.16 -6.27
CA PRO A 72 -19.10 32.84 -7.55
C PRO A 72 -18.01 32.21 -8.44
N LYS A 73 -18.19 32.30 -9.76
CA LYS A 73 -17.17 31.90 -10.75
C LYS A 73 -15.80 32.48 -10.41
N GLY A 74 -14.77 31.66 -10.41
CA GLY A 74 -13.40 32.05 -10.04
C GLY A 74 -13.10 31.99 -8.55
N SER A 75 -14.05 31.60 -7.70
CA SER A 75 -13.83 31.43 -6.27
C SER A 75 -13.25 30.06 -5.94
N VAL A 76 -12.37 30.04 -4.93
CA VAL A 76 -11.77 28.79 -4.39
C VAL A 76 -12.82 27.95 -3.66
N ILE A 77 -12.81 26.64 -3.86
CA ILE A 77 -13.57 25.69 -3.04
C ILE A 77 -12.79 25.36 -1.78
N THR A 78 -13.49 25.32 -0.66
CA THR A 78 -12.97 25.07 0.69
C THR A 78 -13.97 24.26 1.50
N THR A 79 -13.57 23.74 2.65
CA THR A 79 -14.46 23.07 3.60
C THR A 79 -15.54 24.00 4.19
N SER A 80 -15.43 25.33 4.01
CA SER A 80 -16.43 26.29 4.50
C SER A 80 -17.55 26.59 3.50
N ASN A 81 -17.39 26.20 2.23
CA ASN A 81 -18.36 26.46 1.16
C ASN A 81 -18.77 25.19 0.39
N LEU A 82 -18.09 24.08 0.60
CA LEU A 82 -18.36 22.79 -0.03
C LEU A 82 -18.53 21.71 1.03
N LYS A 83 -19.59 20.93 0.94
CA LYS A 83 -19.82 19.72 1.73
C LYS A 83 -19.62 18.48 0.86
N HIS A 84 -19.04 17.43 1.45
CA HIS A 84 -18.92 16.12 0.79
C HIS A 84 -20.30 15.64 0.28
N ALA A 85 -20.32 15.16 -0.95
CA ALA A 85 -21.43 14.42 -1.53
C ALA A 85 -20.90 13.43 -2.56
N ALA A 86 -21.50 12.27 -2.61
CA ALA A 86 -21.25 11.24 -3.60
C ALA A 86 -22.60 10.71 -4.10
N ASN A 87 -22.63 10.16 -5.30
CA ASN A 87 -23.82 9.50 -5.81
C ASN A 87 -23.98 8.13 -5.12
N ASP A 88 -25.23 7.73 -4.89
CA ASP A 88 -25.51 6.34 -4.58
C ASP A 88 -25.09 5.46 -5.74
N PHE A 89 -24.69 4.23 -5.47
CA PHE A 89 -24.32 3.27 -6.48
C PHE A 89 -25.17 2.00 -6.39
N GLU A 90 -25.44 1.44 -7.54
CA GLU A 90 -26.19 0.18 -7.70
C GLU A 90 -25.45 -0.77 -8.63
N VAL A 91 -25.65 -2.06 -8.40
CA VAL A 91 -25.17 -3.08 -9.35
C VAL A 91 -26.08 -3.08 -10.56
N GLY A 92 -25.66 -2.40 -11.62
CA GLY A 92 -26.39 -2.23 -12.88
C GLY A 92 -25.71 -2.94 -14.06
N GLU A 93 -25.95 -2.40 -15.26
CA GLU A 93 -25.31 -2.89 -16.48
C GLU A 93 -23.80 -2.66 -16.43
N ARG A 94 -23.02 -3.70 -16.71
CA ARG A 94 -21.57 -3.65 -16.70
C ARG A 94 -21.01 -3.08 -17.99
N LYS A 95 -19.99 -2.22 -17.86
CA LYS A 95 -19.28 -1.55 -18.97
C LYS A 95 -17.83 -2.07 -19.00
N THR A 96 -17.66 -3.28 -19.51
CA THR A 96 -16.35 -3.96 -19.56
C THR A 96 -15.60 -3.73 -20.88
N GLN A 97 -16.12 -2.91 -21.79
CA GLN A 97 -15.40 -2.54 -23.01
C GLN A 97 -14.18 -1.72 -22.65
N TRP A 98 -13.01 -2.31 -22.85
CA TRP A 98 -11.72 -1.71 -22.52
C TRP A 98 -10.84 -1.56 -23.75
N GLN A 99 -10.36 -0.36 -23.99
CA GLN A 99 -9.35 -0.12 -25.03
C GLN A 99 -7.98 -0.46 -24.45
N LYS A 100 -7.48 -1.66 -24.75
CA LYS A 100 -6.16 -2.08 -24.30
C LYS A 100 -5.09 -1.14 -24.86
N PRO A 101 -4.13 -0.68 -24.01
CA PRO A 101 -3.01 0.08 -24.52
C PRO A 101 -2.11 -0.79 -25.41
N ASP A 102 -1.40 -0.16 -26.35
CA ASP A 102 -0.37 -0.85 -27.14
C ASP A 102 0.81 -1.24 -26.25
N VAL A 103 1.03 -2.55 -26.12
CA VAL A 103 2.11 -3.14 -25.33
C VAL A 103 3.18 -3.82 -26.21
N SER A 104 3.15 -3.63 -27.52
CA SER A 104 4.05 -4.27 -28.48
C SER A 104 5.54 -4.13 -28.10
N ARG A 105 5.94 -2.93 -27.65
CA ARG A 105 7.31 -2.62 -27.19
C ARG A 105 7.75 -3.39 -25.93
N PHE A 106 6.81 -3.93 -25.15
CA PHE A 106 7.05 -4.64 -23.91
C PHE A 106 6.82 -6.14 -23.99
N GLN A 107 6.13 -6.63 -25.03
CA GLN A 107 5.65 -8.00 -25.17
C GLN A 107 6.76 -9.06 -25.01
N ASN A 108 7.97 -8.76 -25.48
CA ASN A 108 9.13 -9.66 -25.40
C ASN A 108 10.11 -9.26 -24.29
N LYS A 109 9.74 -8.31 -23.42
CA LYS A 109 10.60 -7.92 -22.28
C LYS A 109 10.45 -8.92 -21.16
N THR A 110 11.57 -9.20 -20.50
CA THR A 110 11.64 -10.08 -19.33
C THR A 110 12.27 -9.36 -18.17
N PHE A 111 12.03 -9.86 -16.97
CA PHE A 111 12.80 -9.52 -15.78
C PHE A 111 13.54 -10.76 -15.26
N LEU A 112 14.59 -10.55 -14.49
CA LEU A 112 15.32 -11.64 -13.85
C LEU A 112 14.65 -11.97 -12.51
N GLY A 113 14.01 -13.13 -12.41
CA GLY A 113 13.25 -13.56 -11.25
C GLY A 113 13.58 -14.98 -10.79
N TYR A 114 13.09 -15.30 -9.60
CA TYR A 114 13.23 -16.62 -8.98
C TYR A 114 12.00 -17.47 -9.29
N HIS A 115 12.15 -18.50 -10.12
CA HIS A 115 11.07 -19.43 -10.45
C HIS A 115 10.75 -20.36 -9.28
N ARG A 116 9.48 -20.50 -8.94
CA ARG A 116 9.01 -21.38 -7.84
C ARG A 116 8.28 -22.61 -8.40
N ALA A 117 8.19 -23.65 -7.58
CA ALA A 117 7.57 -24.92 -7.97
C ALA A 117 6.08 -24.76 -8.33
N ASP A 118 5.37 -23.80 -7.72
CA ASP A 118 3.97 -23.45 -8.01
C ASP A 118 3.78 -22.63 -9.30
N GLY A 119 4.85 -22.38 -10.06
CA GLY A 119 4.85 -21.64 -11.31
C GLY A 119 4.82 -20.11 -11.14
N LYS A 120 4.84 -19.59 -9.92
CA LYS A 120 5.02 -18.16 -9.64
C LYS A 120 6.49 -17.78 -9.79
N VAL A 121 6.74 -16.48 -9.96
CA VAL A 121 8.10 -15.95 -10.11
C VAL A 121 8.29 -14.77 -9.16
N GLY A 122 9.26 -14.89 -8.26
CA GLY A 122 9.62 -13.84 -7.33
C GLY A 122 10.59 -12.83 -7.94
N THR A 123 10.47 -11.57 -7.56
CA THR A 123 11.42 -10.50 -7.86
C THR A 123 12.57 -10.47 -6.85
N ALA A 124 12.42 -11.20 -5.75
CA ALA A 124 13.40 -11.35 -4.68
C ALA A 124 13.43 -12.78 -4.14
N ASN A 125 14.41 -13.08 -3.30
CA ASN A 125 14.62 -14.38 -2.67
C ASN A 125 14.92 -14.18 -1.18
N TYR A 126 13.86 -14.02 -0.38
CA TYR A 126 13.94 -13.78 1.06
C TYR A 126 13.75 -15.05 1.88
N TRP A 127 14.35 -15.07 3.05
CA TRP A 127 13.98 -15.98 4.14
C TRP A 127 13.14 -15.23 5.15
N LEU A 128 12.01 -15.82 5.58
CA LEU A 128 11.15 -15.23 6.60
C LEU A 128 11.43 -15.82 7.99
N VAL A 129 11.33 -14.97 9.01
CA VAL A 129 11.22 -15.36 10.42
C VAL A 129 9.98 -14.70 10.97
N VAL A 130 8.99 -15.49 11.38
CA VAL A 130 7.68 -14.99 11.79
C VAL A 130 7.22 -15.62 13.09
N PRO A 131 6.56 -14.86 14.00
CA PRO A 131 5.92 -15.45 15.18
C PRO A 131 4.46 -15.79 14.88
N LEU A 132 3.90 -16.78 15.53
CA LEU A 132 2.45 -17.01 15.59
C LEU A 132 1.76 -16.21 16.70
N VAL A 133 2.54 -15.65 17.62
CA VAL A 133 2.04 -14.84 18.72
C VAL A 133 3.05 -13.76 19.07
N PHE A 134 2.56 -12.59 19.42
CA PHE A 134 3.41 -11.42 19.74
C PHE A 134 4.41 -11.68 20.90
N CYS A 135 4.15 -12.65 21.77
CA CYS A 135 5.09 -13.03 22.83
C CYS A 135 6.46 -13.45 22.28
N GLU A 136 6.49 -14.01 21.08
CA GLU A 136 7.72 -14.43 20.41
C GLU A 136 8.47 -13.29 19.71
N ASN A 137 7.93 -12.06 19.67
CA ASN A 137 8.61 -10.91 19.05
C ASN A 137 9.99 -10.66 19.64
N ARG A 138 10.16 -10.85 20.96
CA ARG A 138 11.48 -10.72 21.60
C ARG A 138 12.49 -11.73 21.05
N ASN A 139 12.07 -12.96 20.86
CA ASN A 139 12.92 -14.00 20.30
C ASN A 139 13.27 -13.71 18.83
N LEU A 140 12.34 -13.12 18.06
CA LEU A 140 12.64 -12.61 16.72
C LEU A 140 13.75 -11.56 16.73
N GLU A 141 13.75 -10.62 17.68
CA GLU A 141 14.82 -9.59 17.77
C GLU A 141 16.17 -10.24 18.07
N VAL A 142 16.23 -11.24 18.96
CA VAL A 142 17.46 -11.99 19.24
C VAL A 142 17.98 -12.69 17.97
N LEU A 143 17.09 -13.32 17.20
CA LEU A 143 17.47 -13.94 15.92
C LEU A 143 17.93 -12.90 14.91
N ARG A 144 17.29 -11.73 14.85
CA ARG A 144 17.66 -10.62 13.97
C ARG A 144 19.07 -10.13 14.28
N GLU A 145 19.36 -9.85 15.55
CA GLU A 145 20.69 -9.41 16.01
C GLU A 145 21.76 -10.43 15.66
N ALA A 146 21.49 -11.73 15.89
CA ALA A 146 22.43 -12.80 15.62
C ALA A 146 22.70 -13.02 14.12
N LEU A 147 21.70 -12.88 13.25
CA LEU A 147 21.79 -13.28 11.85
C LEU A 147 22.12 -12.13 10.90
N VAL A 148 21.46 -10.97 11.06
CA VAL A 148 21.46 -9.93 10.02
C VAL A 148 22.85 -9.35 9.80
N ASN A 149 23.54 -8.95 10.85
CA ASN A 149 24.87 -8.34 10.74
C ASN A 149 25.96 -9.35 10.43
N GLU A 150 25.90 -10.54 11.04
CA GLU A 150 26.89 -11.59 10.83
C GLU A 150 26.88 -12.13 9.40
N LEU A 151 25.69 -12.25 8.81
CA LEU A 151 25.53 -12.77 7.45
C LEU A 151 25.65 -11.68 6.36
N GLY A 152 25.90 -10.42 6.72
CA GLY A 152 26.09 -9.32 5.78
C GLY A 152 24.80 -8.73 5.21
N TYR A 153 23.65 -8.89 5.91
CA TYR A 153 22.37 -8.31 5.51
C TYR A 153 22.03 -7.00 6.24
N GLY A 154 22.95 -6.47 7.07
CA GLY A 154 22.78 -5.19 7.74
C GLY A 154 22.48 -4.06 6.74
N ARG A 155 21.60 -3.13 7.11
CA ARG A 155 21.33 -1.94 6.29
C ARG A 155 22.54 -1.01 6.34
N ASN A 156 22.94 -0.46 5.20
CA ASN A 156 23.81 0.71 5.19
C ASN A 156 23.03 1.86 5.81
N GLN A 157 23.41 2.27 7.00
CA GLN A 157 22.92 3.51 7.57
C GLN A 157 23.73 4.65 6.94
N SER A 158 23.14 5.35 5.99
CA SER A 158 23.75 6.57 5.43
C SER A 158 23.93 7.66 6.48
N ASN A 159 23.11 7.61 7.54
CA ASN A 159 23.18 8.48 8.70
C ASN A 159 23.23 7.60 9.96
N LYS A 160 24.41 7.48 10.56
CA LYS A 160 24.59 6.86 11.87
C LYS A 160 24.35 7.93 12.94
N VAL A 161 23.50 7.61 13.90
CA VAL A 161 23.30 8.45 15.08
C VAL A 161 24.24 7.95 16.18
N GLU A 162 25.18 8.78 16.62
CA GLU A 162 26.16 8.41 17.64
C GLU A 162 25.75 8.91 19.01
N VAL A 163 25.05 8.08 19.76
CA VAL A 163 24.71 8.35 21.16
C VAL A 163 25.96 8.44 22.04
N SER A 164 27.07 7.78 21.69
CA SER A 164 28.35 7.88 22.36
C SER A 164 28.82 9.32 22.52
N ARG A 165 28.58 10.18 21.52
CA ARG A 165 28.90 11.61 21.60
C ARG A 165 28.13 12.33 22.70
N LEU A 166 26.87 11.99 22.91
CA LEU A 166 26.06 12.56 24.03
C LEU A 166 26.59 12.06 25.38
N ILE A 167 27.00 10.79 25.45
CA ILE A 167 27.60 10.21 26.68
C ILE A 167 28.89 10.94 27.01
N ASP A 168 29.74 11.21 26.03
CA ASP A 168 31.02 11.90 26.24
C ASP A 168 30.81 13.36 26.67
N LEU A 169 29.84 14.07 26.07
CA LEU A 169 29.48 15.41 26.51
C LEU A 169 28.95 15.42 27.94
N TYR A 170 28.09 14.50 28.31
CA TYR A 170 27.60 14.35 29.67
C TYR A 170 28.73 14.08 30.66
N ARG A 171 29.62 13.12 30.37
CA ARG A 171 30.77 12.75 31.20
C ARG A 171 31.77 13.90 31.37
N SER A 172 31.88 14.77 30.37
CA SER A 172 32.73 15.97 30.40
C SER A 172 32.10 17.14 31.13
N GLY A 173 30.91 16.97 31.74
CA GLY A 173 30.23 18.00 32.51
C GLY A 173 29.59 19.12 31.68
N LYS A 174 29.27 18.84 30.41
CA LYS A 174 28.56 19.78 29.54
C LYS A 174 27.14 20.01 30.02
N THR A 175 26.64 21.23 29.83
CA THR A 175 25.25 21.58 30.14
C THR A 175 24.27 20.90 29.23
N VAL A 176 22.99 20.83 29.64
CA VAL A 176 21.91 20.26 28.82
C VAL A 176 21.78 21.00 27.48
N ASP A 177 21.94 22.32 27.51
CA ASP A 177 21.85 23.14 26.24
C ASP A 177 23.00 22.81 25.29
N GLU A 178 24.21 22.57 25.78
CA GLU A 178 25.35 22.15 24.96
C GLU A 178 25.13 20.72 24.38
N ILE A 179 24.50 19.83 25.15
CA ILE A 179 24.14 18.48 24.70
C ILE A 179 23.06 18.56 23.60
N LEU A 180 22.03 19.38 23.80
CA LEU A 180 20.95 19.58 22.82
C LEU A 180 21.43 20.22 21.52
N ALA A 181 22.46 21.08 21.59
CA ALA A 181 23.06 21.72 20.41
C ALA A 181 24.04 20.82 19.64
N ALA A 182 24.36 19.61 20.17
CA ALA A 182 25.35 18.73 19.56
C ALA A 182 24.79 18.05 18.29
N ASP A 183 25.53 18.10 17.20
CA ASP A 183 25.25 17.26 16.04
C ASP A 183 25.74 15.84 16.32
N ILE A 184 24.82 14.89 16.35
CA ILE A 184 25.07 13.46 16.57
C ILE A 184 24.93 12.64 15.29
N THR A 185 24.66 13.29 14.15
CA THR A 185 24.53 12.61 12.88
C THR A 185 25.90 12.49 12.22
N VAL A 186 26.37 11.27 12.02
CA VAL A 186 27.63 11.01 11.35
C VAL A 186 27.36 10.37 9.98
N GLN A 187 27.83 11.00 8.92
CA GLN A 187 27.91 10.39 7.61
C GLN A 187 29.09 9.43 7.59
N GLN A 188 28.85 8.18 7.91
CA GLN A 188 29.89 7.16 7.85
C GLN A 188 29.50 6.10 6.82
N LEU A 189 30.25 6.01 5.74
CA LEU A 189 30.21 4.90 4.80
C LEU A 189 31.01 3.74 5.43
N GLU A 190 30.38 2.95 6.29
CA GLU A 190 30.98 1.69 6.70
C GLU A 190 31.05 0.75 5.50
N ALA A 191 32.20 0.09 5.32
CA ALA A 191 32.36 -0.94 4.30
C ALA A 191 31.32 -2.05 4.56
N ARG A 192 30.48 -2.31 3.58
CA ARG A 192 29.42 -3.32 3.68
C ARG A 192 30.07 -4.70 3.85
N LYS A 193 29.69 -5.41 4.92
CA LYS A 193 30.08 -6.82 5.08
C LYS A 193 29.54 -7.60 3.86
N GLN A 194 30.37 -8.38 3.20
CA GLN A 194 29.94 -9.17 2.06
C GLN A 194 28.88 -10.19 2.50
N ARG A 195 27.82 -10.32 1.72
CA ARG A 195 26.76 -11.33 1.99
C ARG A 195 27.34 -12.72 1.91
N LEU A 196 27.11 -13.54 2.93
CA LEU A 196 27.51 -14.95 2.93
C LEU A 196 26.74 -15.75 1.86
N PHE A 197 25.46 -15.42 1.65
CA PHE A 197 24.58 -16.08 0.69
C PHE A 197 24.21 -15.07 -0.41
N PRO A 198 24.96 -14.98 -1.51
CA PRO A 198 24.77 -13.95 -2.54
C PRO A 198 23.44 -14.03 -3.27
N ASN A 199 22.83 -15.22 -3.41
CA ASN A 199 21.53 -15.41 -4.06
C ASN A 199 20.34 -15.21 -3.12
N VAL A 200 20.56 -14.90 -1.84
CA VAL A 200 19.53 -14.55 -0.87
C VAL A 200 19.49 -13.03 -0.72
N ASP A 201 18.35 -12.41 -0.97
CA ASP A 201 18.20 -10.96 -0.92
C ASP A 201 18.10 -10.41 0.51
N GLY A 202 17.76 -11.25 1.48
CA GLY A 202 17.75 -10.89 2.91
C GLY A 202 16.99 -11.87 3.79
N VAL A 203 17.14 -11.68 5.09
CA VAL A 203 16.31 -12.31 6.12
C VAL A 203 15.31 -11.27 6.62
N LYS A 204 14.02 -11.59 6.55
CA LYS A 204 12.93 -10.69 6.90
C LYS A 204 12.23 -11.17 8.17
N PHE A 205 11.97 -10.26 9.08
CA PHE A 205 11.36 -10.50 10.39
C PHE A 205 10.01 -9.77 10.44
N LEU A 206 8.92 -10.49 10.61
CA LEU A 206 7.57 -9.94 10.63
C LEU A 206 7.05 -9.88 12.07
N ASN A 207 7.20 -8.74 12.71
CA ASN A 207 6.63 -8.53 14.05
C ASN A 207 5.16 -8.14 13.94
N HIS A 208 4.35 -8.58 14.91
CA HIS A 208 2.95 -8.19 15.03
C HIS A 208 2.49 -8.22 16.48
N SER A 209 1.30 -7.70 16.77
CA SER A 209 0.71 -7.65 18.12
C SER A 209 -0.47 -8.63 18.33
N GLY A 210 -0.67 -9.57 17.42
CA GLY A 210 -1.77 -10.53 17.44
C GLY A 210 -1.39 -11.92 17.94
N GLY A 211 -2.32 -12.87 17.77
CA GLY A 211 -2.13 -14.31 17.93
C GLY A 211 -2.54 -14.89 19.29
N CYS A 212 -2.52 -14.11 20.38
CA CYS A 212 -2.84 -14.62 21.73
C CYS A 212 -4.34 -14.50 22.06
N GLY A 213 -4.82 -13.27 22.22
CA GLY A 213 -6.20 -12.96 22.57
C GLY A 213 -7.05 -12.61 21.34
N GLY A 214 -8.20 -11.97 21.60
CA GLY A 214 -9.12 -11.54 20.57
C GLY A 214 -10.11 -12.64 20.15
N THR A 215 -10.67 -12.49 18.95
CA THR A 215 -11.62 -13.44 18.40
C THR A 215 -10.91 -14.57 17.64
N ARG A 216 -11.62 -15.68 17.38
CA ARG A 216 -11.10 -16.71 16.48
C ARG A 216 -10.89 -16.20 15.05
N GLN A 217 -11.71 -15.22 14.63
CA GLN A 217 -11.57 -14.57 13.34
C GLN A 217 -10.25 -13.80 13.23
N ASP A 218 -9.81 -13.11 14.29
CA ASP A 218 -8.53 -12.40 14.32
C ASP A 218 -7.35 -13.37 14.16
N ALA A 219 -7.39 -14.51 14.87
CA ALA A 219 -6.37 -15.55 14.74
C ALA A 219 -6.34 -16.17 13.34
N GLN A 220 -7.51 -16.38 12.73
CA GLN A 220 -7.64 -16.91 11.37
C GLN A 220 -7.13 -15.91 10.34
N ALA A 221 -7.47 -14.61 10.46
CA ALA A 221 -6.99 -13.56 9.58
C ALA A 221 -5.45 -13.43 9.67
N LEU A 222 -4.89 -13.48 10.88
CA LEU A 222 -3.44 -13.48 11.08
C LEU A 222 -2.77 -14.69 10.43
N CYS A 223 -3.27 -15.91 10.67
CA CYS A 223 -2.73 -17.12 10.05
C CYS A 223 -2.84 -17.08 8.52
N GLY A 224 -3.95 -16.54 7.99
CA GLY A 224 -4.13 -16.33 6.56
C GLY A 224 -3.11 -15.35 5.98
N LEU A 225 -2.86 -14.22 6.65
CA LEU A 225 -1.86 -13.25 6.24
C LEU A 225 -0.44 -13.84 6.26
N LEU A 226 -0.05 -14.50 7.37
CA LEU A 226 1.26 -15.15 7.49
C LEU A 226 1.44 -16.25 6.44
N ALA A 227 0.39 -17.04 6.15
CA ALA A 227 0.42 -18.02 5.07
C ALA A 227 0.63 -17.37 3.71
N GLY A 228 0.02 -16.20 3.46
CA GLY A 228 0.25 -15.39 2.26
C GLY A 228 1.74 -15.03 2.10
N TYR A 229 2.38 -14.56 3.16
CA TYR A 229 3.82 -14.26 3.16
C TYR A 229 4.67 -15.52 2.97
N ILE A 230 4.38 -16.62 3.66
CA ILE A 230 5.14 -17.87 3.57
C ILE A 230 5.07 -18.48 2.16
N THR A 231 3.89 -18.43 1.52
CA THR A 231 3.70 -18.94 0.16
C THR A 231 4.13 -17.95 -0.92
N HIS A 232 4.48 -16.70 -0.55
CA HIS A 232 4.79 -15.63 -1.49
C HIS A 232 5.96 -15.99 -2.43
N ALA A 233 5.88 -15.57 -3.69
CA ALA A 233 6.91 -15.85 -4.70
C ALA A 233 8.30 -15.32 -4.34
N ASN A 234 8.39 -14.19 -3.61
CA ASN A 234 9.65 -13.61 -3.15
C ASN A 234 10.28 -14.36 -1.96
N VAL A 235 9.62 -15.40 -1.43
CA VAL A 235 10.04 -16.12 -0.23
C VAL A 235 10.53 -17.51 -0.61
N ALA A 236 11.76 -17.85 -0.18
CA ALA A 236 12.38 -19.15 -0.39
C ALA A 236 12.00 -20.18 0.69
N GLY A 237 11.67 -19.71 1.88
CA GLY A 237 11.29 -20.54 3.02
C GLY A 237 11.11 -19.71 4.28
N ALA A 238 10.68 -20.33 5.38
CA ALA A 238 10.38 -19.63 6.60
C ALA A 238 10.74 -20.40 7.87
N THR A 239 11.04 -19.64 8.93
CA THR A 239 11.13 -20.10 10.31
C THR A 239 9.99 -19.48 11.10
N VAL A 240 9.16 -20.30 11.72
CA VAL A 240 7.98 -19.89 12.48
C VAL A 240 8.21 -20.19 13.96
N LEU A 241 8.06 -19.18 14.81
CA LEU A 241 8.10 -19.35 16.27
C LEU A 241 6.70 -19.38 16.84
N SER A 242 6.41 -20.38 17.65
CA SER A 242 5.15 -20.61 18.33
C SER A 242 5.38 -20.80 19.82
N LEU A 243 4.60 -20.15 20.67
CA LEU A 243 4.66 -20.38 22.12
C LEU A 243 3.99 -21.72 22.50
N GLY A 244 2.82 -22.01 21.90
CA GLY A 244 2.03 -23.23 22.13
C GLY A 244 0.63 -22.98 22.70
N CYS A 245 0.43 -21.93 23.50
CA CYS A 245 -0.87 -21.62 24.14
C CYS A 245 -1.70 -20.54 23.45
N GLN A 246 -1.24 -20.02 22.32
CA GLN A 246 -1.90 -18.92 21.58
C GLN A 246 -3.14 -19.43 20.80
N ASN A 247 -4.05 -18.49 20.43
CA ASN A 247 -5.21 -18.79 19.58
C ASN A 247 -4.82 -19.08 18.12
N ALA A 248 -3.78 -18.42 17.61
CA ALA A 248 -3.24 -18.69 16.27
C ALA A 248 -2.41 -19.99 16.30
N GLN A 249 -3.07 -21.13 16.15
CA GLN A 249 -2.47 -22.44 16.25
C GLN A 249 -1.66 -22.83 15.01
N VAL A 250 -0.62 -23.64 15.21
CA VAL A 250 0.21 -24.19 14.12
C VAL A 250 -0.64 -24.89 13.06
N GLN A 251 -1.63 -25.68 13.49
CA GLN A 251 -2.54 -26.35 12.55
C GLN A 251 -3.31 -25.35 11.67
N MET A 252 -3.81 -24.24 12.25
CA MET A 252 -4.52 -23.20 11.49
C MET A 252 -3.61 -22.58 10.42
N LEU A 253 -2.35 -22.28 10.75
CA LEU A 253 -1.38 -21.80 9.79
C LEU A 253 -1.14 -22.81 8.65
N GLN A 254 -0.97 -24.09 8.99
CA GLN A 254 -0.74 -25.15 7.99
C GLN A 254 -1.94 -25.32 7.06
N GLU A 255 -3.17 -25.25 7.58
CA GLU A 255 -4.40 -25.26 6.78
C GLU A 255 -4.48 -24.07 5.83
N GLU A 256 -4.11 -22.86 6.28
CA GLU A 256 -4.08 -21.66 5.45
C GLU A 256 -2.98 -21.72 4.37
N ILE A 257 -1.82 -22.30 4.66
CA ILE A 257 -0.77 -22.56 3.66
C ILE A 257 -1.29 -23.54 2.60
N GLN A 258 -1.93 -24.64 3.03
CA GLN A 258 -2.45 -25.67 2.13
C GLN A 258 -3.58 -25.16 1.22
N LYS A 259 -4.42 -24.24 1.70
CA LYS A 259 -5.44 -23.57 0.89
C LYS A 259 -4.84 -22.71 -0.23
N ARG A 260 -3.68 -22.09 0.01
CA ARG A 260 -3.00 -21.23 -0.95
C ARG A 260 -2.10 -21.97 -1.92
N ASP A 261 -1.50 -23.04 -1.47
CA ASP A 261 -0.60 -23.90 -2.24
C ASP A 261 -0.73 -25.35 -1.77
N ALA A 262 -1.59 -26.11 -2.46
CA ALA A 262 -1.85 -27.52 -2.15
C ALA A 262 -0.61 -28.43 -2.29
N HIS A 263 0.42 -27.93 -3.01
CA HIS A 263 1.68 -28.63 -3.25
C HIS A 263 2.87 -27.91 -2.64
N PHE A 264 2.66 -27.21 -1.53
CA PHE A 264 3.70 -26.42 -0.87
C PHE A 264 4.97 -27.25 -0.57
N GLN A 265 6.10 -26.82 -1.13
CA GLN A 265 7.38 -27.56 -1.04
C GLN A 265 8.53 -26.72 -0.47
N LYS A 266 8.28 -25.44 -0.13
CA LYS A 266 9.35 -24.61 0.44
C LYS A 266 9.71 -25.07 1.83
N PRO A 267 11.01 -24.99 2.24
CA PRO A 267 11.40 -25.29 3.61
C PRO A 267 10.62 -24.44 4.61
N LEU A 268 9.99 -25.11 5.59
CA LEU A 268 9.21 -24.48 6.65
C LEU A 268 9.60 -25.12 7.98
N TYR A 269 10.22 -24.34 8.84
CA TYR A 269 10.62 -24.78 10.18
C TYR A 269 9.69 -24.16 11.20
N ILE A 270 8.92 -24.99 11.89
CA ILE A 270 7.99 -24.55 12.95
C ILE A 270 8.52 -25.03 14.29
N LEU A 271 8.81 -24.08 15.19
CA LEU A 271 9.36 -24.35 16.51
C LEU A 271 8.38 -23.88 17.58
N GLU A 272 7.96 -24.82 18.43
CA GLU A 272 7.02 -24.53 19.52
C GLU A 272 7.75 -24.56 20.86
N GLN A 273 7.81 -23.44 21.54
CA GLN A 273 8.61 -23.26 22.76
C GLN A 273 8.20 -24.22 23.86
N GLN A 274 6.91 -24.43 24.08
CA GLN A 274 6.42 -25.34 25.13
C GLN A 274 6.81 -26.80 24.88
N LYS A 275 7.06 -27.20 23.62
CA LYS A 275 7.56 -28.54 23.29
C LYS A 275 9.08 -28.65 23.39
N ILE A 276 9.79 -27.57 23.08
CA ILE A 276 11.27 -27.53 23.12
C ILE A 276 11.76 -27.36 24.55
N GLY A 277 11.02 -26.61 25.38
CA GLY A 277 11.27 -26.41 26.80
C GLY A 277 11.86 -25.06 27.12
N THR A 278 13.14 -24.80 26.85
CA THR A 278 13.78 -23.51 27.22
C THR A 278 13.88 -22.54 26.05
N GLU A 279 13.81 -21.24 26.36
CA GLU A 279 14.02 -20.17 25.38
C GLU A 279 15.39 -20.31 24.68
N ALA A 280 16.45 -20.58 25.43
CA ALA A 280 17.79 -20.78 24.86
C ALA A 280 17.87 -21.94 23.85
N ALA A 281 17.17 -23.04 24.14
CA ALA A 281 17.10 -24.18 23.21
C ALA A 281 16.31 -23.82 21.94
N LEU A 282 15.17 -23.09 22.10
CA LEU A 282 14.37 -22.60 20.98
C LEU A 282 15.22 -21.70 20.06
N ILE A 283 15.87 -20.68 20.63
CA ILE A 283 16.70 -19.71 19.87
C ILE A 283 17.84 -20.45 19.14
N SER A 284 18.56 -21.33 19.85
CA SER A 284 19.64 -22.11 19.25
C SER A 284 19.16 -22.95 18.07
N GLN A 285 18.02 -23.64 18.22
CA GLN A 285 17.44 -24.47 17.16
C GLN A 285 16.93 -23.61 16.01
N ALA A 286 16.27 -22.48 16.29
CA ALA A 286 15.78 -21.55 15.26
C ALA A 286 16.92 -20.98 14.42
N ILE A 287 18.03 -20.54 15.03
CA ILE A 287 19.20 -20.04 14.31
C ILE A 287 19.79 -21.12 13.39
N LYS A 288 19.98 -22.35 13.91
CA LYS A 288 20.55 -23.46 13.11
C LYS A 288 19.67 -23.85 11.93
N GLN A 289 18.36 -23.95 12.14
CA GLN A 289 17.41 -24.27 11.07
C GLN A 289 17.27 -23.14 10.05
N THR A 290 17.23 -21.89 10.51
CA THR A 290 17.26 -20.72 9.61
C THR A 290 18.52 -20.72 8.76
N PHE A 291 19.68 -20.99 9.36
CA PHE A 291 20.95 -21.05 8.62
C PHE A 291 20.93 -22.19 7.57
N ALA A 292 20.46 -23.37 7.92
CA ALA A 292 20.31 -24.48 6.98
C ALA A 292 19.34 -24.11 5.83
N GLY A 293 18.25 -23.44 6.15
CA GLY A 293 17.31 -22.92 5.16
C GLY A 293 17.95 -21.88 4.21
N LEU A 294 18.79 -21.00 4.73
CA LEU A 294 19.53 -20.03 3.91
C LEU A 294 20.53 -20.70 2.96
N VAL A 295 21.19 -21.78 3.39
CA VAL A 295 22.04 -22.61 2.50
C VAL A 295 21.22 -23.14 1.33
N HIS A 296 20.03 -23.68 1.60
CA HIS A 296 19.13 -24.14 0.55
C HIS A 296 18.64 -22.98 -0.34
N ALA A 297 18.18 -21.87 0.26
CA ALA A 297 17.71 -20.70 -0.47
C ALA A 297 18.77 -20.12 -1.42
N ASN A 298 20.05 -20.22 -1.06
CA ASN A 298 21.16 -19.75 -1.87
C ASN A 298 21.41 -20.57 -3.14
N THR A 299 20.82 -21.75 -3.28
CA THR A 299 20.93 -22.58 -4.50
C THR A 299 20.06 -22.07 -5.66
N PHE A 300 19.07 -21.20 -5.38
CA PHE A 300 18.25 -20.61 -6.42
C PHE A 300 18.95 -19.45 -7.10
N GLU A 301 18.83 -19.39 -8.42
CA GLU A 301 19.38 -18.32 -9.24
C GLU A 301 18.28 -17.60 -9.98
N ARG A 302 18.52 -16.33 -10.33
CA ARG A 302 17.60 -15.53 -11.13
C ARG A 302 17.62 -15.99 -12.58
N GLN A 303 16.45 -16.18 -13.17
CA GLN A 303 16.26 -16.54 -14.55
C GLN A 303 15.26 -15.59 -15.24
N PRO A 304 15.31 -15.43 -16.57
CA PRO A 304 14.37 -14.60 -17.29
C PRO A 304 12.93 -15.07 -17.11
N ALA A 305 12.03 -14.13 -16.85
CA ALA A 305 10.59 -14.38 -16.74
C ALA A 305 9.82 -13.28 -17.45
N PRO A 306 8.68 -13.59 -18.09
CA PRO A 306 7.85 -12.60 -18.78
C PRO A 306 7.18 -11.66 -17.78
N LEU A 307 6.89 -10.42 -18.22
CA LEU A 307 6.23 -9.41 -17.38
C LEU A 307 4.85 -9.84 -16.86
N SER A 308 4.19 -10.77 -17.53
CA SER A 308 2.92 -11.38 -17.07
C SER A 308 3.02 -12.12 -15.72
N LYS A 309 4.22 -12.40 -15.24
CA LYS A 309 4.45 -12.99 -13.92
C LYS A 309 4.53 -11.97 -12.78
N LEU A 310 4.48 -10.67 -13.11
CA LEU A 310 4.44 -9.62 -12.09
C LEU A 310 3.03 -9.46 -11.52
N CYS A 311 2.98 -9.25 -10.21
CA CYS A 311 1.82 -8.78 -9.48
C CYS A 311 2.23 -7.49 -8.76
N ILE A 312 1.58 -6.36 -9.08
CA ILE A 312 1.88 -5.07 -8.45
C ILE A 312 0.77 -4.66 -7.49
N GLY A 313 1.14 -4.21 -6.30
CA GLY A 313 0.27 -3.52 -5.36
C GLY A 313 0.32 -2.00 -5.59
N LEU A 314 -0.77 -1.31 -5.32
CA LEU A 314 -0.96 0.11 -5.61
C LEU A 314 -1.34 0.89 -4.35
N GLU A 315 -0.42 1.72 -3.86
CA GLU A 315 -0.62 2.47 -2.62
C GLU A 315 -0.39 3.97 -2.82
N CYS A 316 -1.06 4.80 -2.02
CA CYS A 316 -0.72 6.21 -1.91
C CYS A 316 -0.88 6.73 -0.48
N GLY A 317 0.18 7.33 0.06
CA GLY A 317 0.21 7.93 1.38
C GLY A 317 0.86 9.30 1.40
N GLY A 318 0.48 10.16 2.36
CA GLY A 318 0.87 11.57 2.33
C GLY A 318 0.35 12.29 1.09
N SER A 319 -0.88 11.94 0.67
CA SER A 319 -1.51 12.43 -0.57
C SER A 319 -1.82 13.91 -0.51
N ASP A 320 -1.70 14.58 -1.66
CA ASP A 320 -2.00 15.99 -1.86
C ASP A 320 -2.89 16.21 -3.11
N GLY A 321 -3.27 17.46 -3.36
CA GLY A 321 -4.10 17.82 -4.51
C GLY A 321 -3.49 17.51 -5.88
N PHE A 322 -2.21 17.19 -5.99
CA PHE A 322 -1.57 16.76 -7.22
C PHE A 322 -1.51 15.25 -7.40
N SER A 323 -1.65 14.47 -6.34
CA SER A 323 -1.55 13.01 -6.39
C SER A 323 -2.49 12.41 -7.44
N GLY A 324 -3.78 12.83 -7.44
CA GLY A 324 -4.80 12.34 -8.36
C GLY A 324 -4.70 12.83 -9.80
N ILE A 325 -3.88 13.83 -10.09
CA ILE A 325 -3.71 14.40 -11.44
C ILE A 325 -2.34 14.14 -12.05
N SER A 326 -1.41 13.56 -11.30
CA SER A 326 -0.04 13.30 -11.76
C SER A 326 0.39 11.85 -11.48
N ALA A 327 0.85 11.53 -10.29
CA ALA A 327 1.43 10.23 -9.95
C ALA A 327 0.43 9.08 -10.03
N ASN A 328 -0.78 9.24 -9.47
CA ASN A 328 -1.79 8.18 -9.48
C ASN A 328 -2.26 7.81 -10.89
N PRO A 329 -2.58 8.75 -11.81
CA PRO A 329 -2.86 8.41 -13.21
C PRO A 329 -1.69 7.74 -13.95
N ALA A 330 -0.43 8.12 -13.64
CA ALA A 330 0.76 7.50 -14.23
C ALA A 330 0.90 6.04 -13.79
N ILE A 331 0.65 5.76 -12.50
CA ILE A 331 0.56 4.38 -12.01
C ILE A 331 -0.62 3.66 -12.65
N GLY A 332 -1.78 4.29 -12.79
CA GLY A 332 -2.95 3.71 -13.45
C GLY A 332 -2.68 3.29 -14.89
N TYR A 333 -1.95 4.09 -15.63
CA TYR A 333 -1.51 3.70 -16.98
C TYR A 333 -0.52 2.53 -16.95
N THR A 334 0.39 2.50 -15.95
CA THR A 334 1.28 1.36 -15.72
C THR A 334 0.51 0.09 -15.38
N SER A 335 -0.56 0.21 -14.60
CA SER A 335 -1.49 -0.88 -14.28
C SER A 335 -2.15 -1.41 -15.53
N ASP A 336 -2.68 -0.53 -16.39
CA ASP A 336 -3.29 -0.92 -17.67
C ASP A 336 -2.29 -1.62 -18.59
N LEU A 337 -1.03 -1.15 -18.67
CA LEU A 337 0.02 -1.81 -19.45
C LEU A 337 0.31 -3.22 -18.91
N LEU A 338 0.41 -3.38 -17.60
CA LEU A 338 0.70 -4.69 -16.99
C LEU A 338 -0.46 -5.66 -17.19
N VAL A 339 -1.71 -5.20 -16.99
CA VAL A 339 -2.91 -6.01 -17.27
C VAL A 339 -2.97 -6.42 -18.74
N ALA A 340 -2.65 -5.51 -19.67
CA ALA A 340 -2.61 -5.82 -21.10
C ALA A 340 -1.53 -6.86 -21.46
N LEU A 341 -0.44 -6.94 -20.67
CA LEU A 341 0.60 -7.96 -20.78
C LEU A 341 0.26 -9.28 -20.08
N GLY A 342 -0.89 -9.37 -19.39
CA GLY A 342 -1.34 -10.57 -18.67
C GLY A 342 -0.85 -10.68 -17.23
N GLY A 343 -0.31 -9.61 -16.65
CA GLY A 343 0.07 -9.54 -15.23
C GLY A 343 -1.10 -9.21 -14.31
N SER A 344 -0.82 -9.14 -13.03
CA SER A 344 -1.82 -8.85 -11.99
C SER A 344 -1.56 -7.51 -11.31
N VAL A 345 -2.64 -6.86 -10.90
CA VAL A 345 -2.64 -5.58 -10.19
C VAL A 345 -3.59 -5.68 -9.02
N ILE A 346 -3.21 -5.13 -7.87
CA ILE A 346 -4.04 -5.04 -6.67
C ILE A 346 -4.29 -3.57 -6.37
N LEU A 347 -5.56 -3.16 -6.33
CA LEU A 347 -6.01 -1.88 -5.80
C LEU A 347 -6.67 -2.12 -4.45
N SER A 348 -6.10 -1.58 -3.40
CA SER A 348 -6.55 -1.73 -2.01
C SER A 348 -7.31 -0.51 -1.50
N GLU A 349 -7.47 -0.38 -0.17
CA GLU A 349 -8.02 0.80 0.53
C GLU A 349 -9.48 1.12 0.17
N PHE A 350 -10.40 0.21 0.48
CA PHE A 350 -11.83 0.40 0.17
C PHE A 350 -12.44 1.73 0.65
N PRO A 351 -12.09 2.29 1.83
CA PRO A 351 -12.54 3.63 2.18
C PRO A 351 -12.17 4.72 1.17
N GLU A 352 -11.05 4.53 0.44
CA GLU A 352 -10.60 5.45 -0.61
C GLU A 352 -11.27 5.20 -1.98
N LEU A 353 -12.31 4.39 -2.04
CA LEU A 353 -13.14 4.19 -3.23
C LEU A 353 -14.53 4.84 -3.09
N CYS A 354 -14.80 5.53 -1.97
CA CYS A 354 -16.04 6.25 -1.72
C CYS A 354 -16.26 7.37 -2.75
N GLY A 355 -17.41 7.36 -3.40
CA GLY A 355 -17.77 8.30 -4.47
C GLY A 355 -17.37 7.86 -5.89
N VAL A 356 -16.65 6.73 -6.05
CA VAL A 356 -16.33 6.14 -7.35
C VAL A 356 -16.84 4.70 -7.51
N GLU A 357 -17.64 4.23 -6.55
CA GLU A 357 -18.15 2.86 -6.49
C GLU A 357 -18.89 2.46 -7.76
N GLN A 358 -19.68 3.37 -8.35
CA GLN A 358 -20.41 3.08 -9.60
C GLN A 358 -19.45 2.78 -10.75
N ASN A 359 -18.38 3.58 -10.90
CA ASN A 359 -17.38 3.35 -11.96
C ASN A 359 -16.69 2.00 -11.79
N ILE A 360 -16.37 1.62 -10.56
CA ILE A 360 -15.72 0.34 -10.25
C ILE A 360 -16.68 -0.82 -10.47
N SER A 361 -17.92 -0.73 -9.99
CA SER A 361 -18.97 -1.73 -10.17
C SER A 361 -19.25 -1.98 -11.67
N ASP A 362 -19.38 -0.91 -12.45
CA ASP A 362 -19.61 -0.99 -13.91
C ASP A 362 -18.47 -1.74 -14.64
N ARG A 363 -17.24 -1.66 -14.13
CA ARG A 363 -16.04 -2.29 -14.68
C ARG A 363 -15.83 -3.75 -14.26
N CYS A 364 -16.62 -4.28 -13.32
CA CYS A 364 -16.52 -5.67 -12.91
C CYS A 364 -16.87 -6.62 -14.08
N VAL A 365 -16.06 -7.67 -14.27
CA VAL A 365 -16.26 -8.64 -15.38
C VAL A 365 -17.49 -9.52 -15.18
N SER A 366 -17.98 -9.65 -13.94
CA SER A 366 -19.15 -10.46 -13.60
C SER A 366 -20.06 -9.74 -12.60
N GLU A 367 -21.34 -10.13 -12.59
CA GLU A 367 -22.33 -9.64 -11.63
C GLU A 367 -21.97 -10.05 -10.21
N GLU A 368 -21.46 -11.25 -10.04
CA GLU A 368 -20.96 -11.76 -8.77
C GLU A 368 -19.86 -10.86 -8.19
N ALA A 369 -18.87 -10.45 -9.01
CA ALA A 369 -17.82 -9.54 -8.57
C ALA A 369 -18.40 -8.17 -8.17
N ALA A 370 -19.33 -7.61 -8.94
CA ALA A 370 -19.97 -6.34 -8.61
C ALA A 370 -20.80 -6.40 -7.31
N HIS A 371 -21.54 -7.50 -7.10
CA HIS A 371 -22.26 -7.72 -5.85
C HIS A 371 -21.33 -7.91 -4.66
N ARG A 372 -20.22 -8.64 -4.84
CA ARG A 372 -19.21 -8.82 -3.79
C ARG A 372 -18.55 -7.49 -3.42
N PHE A 373 -18.20 -6.67 -4.40
CA PHE A 373 -17.69 -5.32 -4.16
C PHE A 373 -18.69 -4.49 -3.33
N SER A 374 -19.94 -4.42 -3.78
CA SER A 374 -20.99 -3.70 -3.06
C SER A 374 -21.18 -4.21 -1.62
N HIS A 375 -21.16 -5.54 -1.43
CA HIS A 375 -21.29 -6.14 -0.12
C HIS A 375 -20.13 -5.75 0.82
N LEU A 376 -18.89 -5.86 0.38
CA LEU A 376 -17.72 -5.52 1.19
C LEU A 376 -17.66 -4.02 1.51
N MET A 377 -17.95 -3.14 0.55
CA MET A 377 -18.03 -1.69 0.78
C MET A 377 -19.05 -1.35 1.87
N ARG A 378 -20.28 -1.90 1.77
CA ARG A 378 -21.33 -1.66 2.75
C ARG A 378 -20.99 -2.20 4.12
N THR A 379 -20.56 -3.46 4.20
CA THR A 379 -20.17 -4.11 5.47
C THR A 379 -19.03 -3.36 6.16
N TYR A 380 -18.05 -2.90 5.41
CA TYR A 380 -16.95 -2.13 5.97
C TYR A 380 -17.43 -0.77 6.50
N ASN A 381 -18.25 -0.06 5.74
CA ASN A 381 -18.81 1.23 6.18
C ASN A 381 -19.71 1.06 7.43
N GLU A 382 -20.52 -0.01 7.49
CA GLU A 382 -21.35 -0.32 8.68
C GLU A 382 -20.48 -0.57 9.92
N ARG A 383 -19.38 -1.33 9.78
CA ARG A 383 -18.42 -1.57 10.88
C ARG A 383 -17.73 -0.28 11.32
N ALA A 384 -17.32 0.57 10.38
CA ALA A 384 -16.72 1.86 10.68
C ALA A 384 -17.69 2.75 11.45
N ARG A 385 -18.96 2.82 11.02
CA ARG A 385 -20.04 3.59 11.72
C ARG A 385 -20.30 3.04 13.13
N ALA A 386 -20.34 1.73 13.30
CA ALA A 386 -20.51 1.11 14.62
C ALA A 386 -19.35 1.44 15.58
N ALA A 387 -18.14 1.72 15.05
CA ALA A 387 -17.00 2.19 15.80
C ALA A 387 -16.93 3.73 15.95
N GLY A 388 -17.99 4.46 15.55
CA GLY A 388 -18.04 5.93 15.64
C GLY A 388 -17.21 6.65 14.58
N SER A 389 -16.92 6.01 13.46
CA SER A 389 -16.19 6.55 12.32
C SER A 389 -17.00 6.39 11.03
N GLY A 390 -16.47 6.84 9.90
CA GLY A 390 -17.11 6.69 8.59
C GLY A 390 -16.13 7.04 7.47
N PHE A 391 -16.47 6.72 6.24
CA PHE A 391 -15.66 7.05 5.06
C PHE A 391 -15.55 8.57 4.86
N ASP A 392 -16.59 9.32 5.26
CA ASP A 392 -16.67 10.78 5.21
C ASP A 392 -15.71 11.50 6.20
N MET A 393 -15.06 10.78 7.12
CA MET A 393 -14.04 11.31 8.02
C MET A 393 -12.63 11.35 7.41
N ASN A 394 -12.43 10.83 6.23
CA ASN A 394 -11.27 11.03 5.37
C ASN A 394 -11.62 12.18 4.39
N PRO A 395 -10.81 13.21 4.09
CA PRO A 395 -9.38 13.34 4.32
C PRO A 395 -8.99 13.95 5.69
N SER A 396 -7.71 13.75 6.05
CA SER A 396 -7.14 14.36 7.26
C SER A 396 -6.97 15.89 7.12
N PRO A 397 -6.83 16.63 8.24
CA PRO A 397 -6.56 18.08 8.18
C PRO A 397 -5.34 18.45 7.31
N GLY A 398 -4.30 17.61 7.28
CA GLY A 398 -3.13 17.79 6.42
C GLY A 398 -3.47 17.67 4.94
N ASN A 399 -4.27 16.68 4.55
CA ASN A 399 -4.74 16.51 3.18
C ASN A 399 -5.62 17.69 2.73
N ILE A 400 -6.51 18.19 3.61
CA ILE A 400 -7.39 19.35 3.34
C ILE A 400 -6.53 20.59 3.06
N LYS A 401 -5.50 20.86 3.89
CA LYS A 401 -4.57 21.97 3.71
C LYS A 401 -3.86 21.89 2.36
N ASP A 402 -3.62 20.71 1.86
CA ASP A 402 -2.97 20.45 0.56
C ASP A 402 -3.99 20.25 -0.59
N GLY A 403 -5.22 20.71 -0.42
CA GLY A 403 -6.22 20.84 -1.49
C GLY A 403 -7.15 19.66 -1.68
N LEU A 404 -7.11 18.63 -0.84
CA LEU A 404 -8.08 17.53 -0.84
C LEU A 404 -9.24 17.88 0.10
N ILE A 405 -10.22 18.62 -0.42
CA ILE A 405 -11.26 19.29 0.39
C ILE A 405 -12.34 18.32 0.86
N THR A 406 -12.69 17.30 0.07
CA THR A 406 -13.69 16.29 0.40
C THR A 406 -13.12 14.88 0.23
N ASP A 407 -13.75 13.92 0.89
CA ASP A 407 -13.43 12.50 0.72
C ASP A 407 -13.54 12.08 -0.76
N ALA A 408 -14.63 12.43 -1.45
CA ALA A 408 -14.80 12.08 -2.86
C ALA A 408 -13.72 12.69 -3.78
N ILE A 409 -13.18 13.88 -3.49
CA ILE A 409 -12.02 14.43 -4.22
C ILE A 409 -10.78 13.56 -3.99
N LYS A 410 -10.54 13.14 -2.75
CA LYS A 410 -9.41 12.27 -2.41
C LYS A 410 -9.56 10.90 -3.07
N SER A 411 -10.71 10.27 -2.91
CA SER A 411 -11.03 8.93 -3.40
C SER A 411 -11.01 8.84 -4.94
N ALA A 412 -11.61 9.82 -5.62
CA ALA A 412 -11.57 9.85 -7.09
C ALA A 412 -10.13 9.96 -7.62
N GLY A 413 -9.27 10.71 -6.91
CA GLY A 413 -7.83 10.78 -7.22
C GLY A 413 -7.06 9.50 -6.90
N ALA A 414 -7.37 8.85 -5.77
CA ALA A 414 -6.75 7.59 -5.35
C ALA A 414 -7.11 6.43 -6.29
N ALA A 415 -8.38 6.29 -6.67
CA ALA A 415 -8.85 5.25 -7.57
C ALA A 415 -8.18 5.29 -8.97
N LYS A 416 -7.60 6.44 -9.38
CA LYS A 416 -6.84 6.54 -10.64
C LYS A 416 -5.63 5.60 -10.69
N LYS A 417 -5.11 5.15 -9.55
CA LYS A 417 -4.05 4.11 -9.48
C LYS A 417 -4.46 2.81 -10.19
N GLY A 418 -5.74 2.44 -10.11
CA GLY A 418 -6.28 1.22 -10.72
C GLY A 418 -6.47 1.27 -12.24
N GLY A 419 -6.10 2.38 -12.90
CA GLY A 419 -6.25 2.52 -14.35
C GLY A 419 -7.70 2.40 -14.82
N THR A 420 -7.88 1.85 -16.04
CA THR A 420 -9.15 1.74 -16.73
C THR A 420 -9.55 0.30 -17.08
N SER A 421 -8.68 -0.68 -16.82
CA SER A 421 -8.93 -2.09 -17.13
C SER A 421 -10.13 -2.67 -16.36
N PRO A 422 -10.78 -3.73 -16.88
CA PRO A 422 -11.84 -4.42 -16.15
C PRO A 422 -11.36 -4.99 -14.81
N VAL A 423 -12.24 -4.98 -13.82
CA VAL A 423 -11.99 -5.57 -12.49
C VAL A 423 -12.34 -7.07 -12.58
N VAL A 424 -11.33 -7.93 -12.43
CA VAL A 424 -11.47 -9.37 -12.60
C VAL A 424 -11.85 -10.12 -11.34
N ASP A 425 -11.50 -9.58 -10.17
CA ASP A 425 -11.82 -10.20 -8.88
C ASP A 425 -11.93 -9.18 -7.76
N ILE A 426 -12.65 -9.57 -6.72
CA ILE A 426 -12.81 -8.80 -5.47
C ILE A 426 -12.39 -9.71 -4.32
N LEU A 427 -11.39 -9.28 -3.58
CA LEU A 427 -10.77 -10.05 -2.51
C LEU A 427 -11.12 -9.45 -1.15
N ASP A 428 -11.45 -10.29 -0.18
CA ASP A 428 -11.50 -9.89 1.22
C ASP A 428 -10.10 -10.06 1.85
N TYR A 429 -9.88 -9.47 3.00
CA TYR A 429 -8.61 -9.55 3.73
C TYR A 429 -8.43 -10.94 4.37
N PRO A 430 -7.33 -11.63 4.19
CA PRO A 430 -6.19 -11.49 3.28
C PRO A 430 -6.20 -12.56 2.15
N GLU A 431 -7.23 -12.55 1.32
CA GLU A 431 -7.35 -13.53 0.22
C GLU A 431 -6.25 -13.35 -0.85
N PRO A 432 -5.74 -14.43 -1.44
CA PRO A 432 -4.70 -14.37 -2.46
C PRO A 432 -5.25 -13.99 -3.84
N VAL A 433 -4.46 -13.29 -4.62
CA VAL A 433 -4.71 -13.10 -6.06
C VAL A 433 -4.57 -14.42 -6.80
N THR A 434 -5.62 -14.82 -7.49
CA THR A 434 -5.66 -16.05 -8.31
C THR A 434 -5.94 -15.78 -9.79
N LYS A 435 -6.46 -14.58 -10.12
CA LYS A 435 -6.82 -14.19 -11.49
C LYS A 435 -5.89 -13.08 -12.00
N PRO A 436 -5.27 -13.23 -13.18
CA PRO A 436 -4.54 -12.13 -13.80
C PRO A 436 -5.49 -11.00 -14.20
N GLY A 437 -5.05 -9.76 -14.00
CA GLY A 437 -5.84 -8.56 -14.24
C GLY A 437 -5.90 -7.63 -13.02
N LEU A 438 -6.84 -6.67 -13.04
CA LEU A 438 -7.08 -5.78 -11.89
C LEU A 438 -7.94 -6.49 -10.84
N ASN A 439 -7.39 -6.67 -9.65
CA ASN A 439 -8.07 -7.21 -8.48
C ASN A 439 -8.26 -6.09 -7.45
N LEU A 440 -9.40 -6.05 -6.78
CA LEU A 440 -9.62 -5.16 -5.64
C LEU A 440 -9.43 -5.96 -4.35
N LEU A 441 -8.76 -5.36 -3.36
CA LEU A 441 -8.52 -5.97 -2.06
C LEU A 441 -9.11 -5.11 -0.95
N CYS A 442 -10.06 -5.65 -0.21
CA CYS A 442 -10.71 -4.96 0.90
C CYS A 442 -9.72 -4.79 2.07
N THR A 443 -9.17 -3.59 2.22
CA THR A 443 -8.30 -3.20 3.33
C THR A 443 -8.76 -1.91 3.97
N PRO A 444 -8.32 -1.58 5.20
CA PRO A 444 -8.40 -0.23 5.72
C PRO A 444 -7.67 0.79 4.82
N GLY A 445 -8.03 2.06 4.92
CA GLY A 445 -7.27 3.18 4.36
C GLY A 445 -6.08 3.53 5.26
N ASN A 446 -5.11 2.63 5.33
CA ASN A 446 -3.91 2.73 6.17
C ASN A 446 -2.72 2.10 5.44
N ASP A 447 -1.73 2.91 5.14
CA ASP A 447 -0.57 2.54 4.31
C ASP A 447 0.12 1.23 4.74
N VAL A 448 0.27 0.99 6.04
CA VAL A 448 0.96 -0.20 6.57
C VAL A 448 0.08 -1.43 6.43
N GLU A 449 -1.19 -1.33 6.78
CA GLU A 449 -2.12 -2.47 6.75
C GLU A 449 -2.48 -2.85 5.31
N SER A 450 -2.70 -1.87 4.43
CA SER A 450 -3.01 -2.10 3.02
C SER A 450 -1.84 -2.73 2.28
N THR A 451 -0.63 -2.16 2.37
CA THR A 451 0.56 -2.74 1.71
C THR A 451 0.93 -4.12 2.27
N THR A 452 0.72 -4.33 3.58
CA THR A 452 0.92 -5.65 4.20
C THR A 452 -0.04 -6.68 3.60
N ALA A 453 -1.31 -6.33 3.41
CA ALA A 453 -2.30 -7.20 2.78
C ALA A 453 -2.00 -7.42 1.29
N GLU A 454 -1.61 -6.38 0.53
CA GLU A 454 -1.23 -6.50 -0.87
C GLU A 454 -0.10 -7.52 -1.07
N VAL A 455 0.95 -7.43 -0.25
CA VAL A 455 2.05 -8.40 -0.27
C VAL A 455 1.56 -9.79 0.16
N GLY A 456 0.78 -9.89 1.24
CA GLY A 456 0.17 -11.15 1.68
C GLY A 456 -0.78 -11.78 0.65
N SER A 457 -1.36 -10.97 -0.25
CA SER A 457 -2.20 -11.40 -1.37
C SER A 457 -1.41 -11.74 -2.63
N GLY A 458 -0.09 -11.43 -2.69
CA GLY A 458 0.81 -11.85 -3.76
C GLY A 458 1.51 -10.75 -4.54
N ALA A 459 1.39 -9.47 -4.15
CA ALA A 459 2.12 -8.38 -4.79
C ALA A 459 3.63 -8.56 -4.59
N ASN A 460 4.37 -8.74 -5.67
CA ASN A 460 5.84 -8.85 -5.61
C ASN A 460 6.57 -7.50 -5.81
N ILE A 461 5.84 -6.45 -6.13
CA ILE A 461 6.27 -5.05 -6.15
C ILE A 461 5.09 -4.19 -5.68
N VAL A 462 5.33 -3.21 -4.81
CA VAL A 462 4.35 -2.18 -4.46
C VAL A 462 4.79 -0.85 -5.06
N LEU A 463 3.89 -0.21 -5.82
CA LEU A 463 4.07 1.14 -6.33
C LEU A 463 3.41 2.11 -5.36
N PHE A 464 4.24 2.80 -4.58
CA PHE A 464 3.79 3.72 -3.55
C PHE A 464 3.98 5.17 -4.01
N THR A 465 2.88 5.92 -4.20
CA THR A 465 2.94 7.36 -4.49
C THR A 465 2.85 8.20 -3.23
N THR A 466 3.59 9.30 -3.18
CA THR A 466 3.55 10.22 -2.05
C THR A 466 3.85 11.65 -2.47
N GLY A 467 3.17 12.63 -1.87
CA GLY A 467 3.43 14.04 -2.06
C GLY A 467 4.58 14.58 -1.20
N LEU A 468 4.77 13.99 -0.01
CA LEU A 468 5.73 14.46 0.99
C LEU A 468 6.86 13.47 1.30
N GLY A 469 6.77 12.26 0.83
CA GLY A 469 7.64 11.15 1.22
C GLY A 469 7.08 10.36 2.42
N THR A 470 7.52 9.11 2.54
CA THR A 470 7.14 8.24 3.66
C THR A 470 8.31 7.32 4.04
N PRO A 471 8.52 7.03 5.33
CA PRO A 471 9.47 6.02 5.75
C PRO A 471 8.90 4.59 5.64
N THR A 472 7.63 4.45 5.25
CA THR A 472 6.94 3.15 5.15
C THR A 472 7.59 2.28 4.07
N GLY A 473 7.73 1.02 4.36
CA GLY A 473 8.21 0.01 3.43
C GLY A 473 7.81 -1.37 3.91
N ASN A 474 7.48 -2.24 2.98
CA ASN A 474 7.13 -3.63 3.29
C ASN A 474 8.39 -4.50 3.30
N PRO A 475 8.44 -5.52 4.17
CA PRO A 475 9.56 -6.45 4.24
C PRO A 475 9.85 -7.18 2.94
#